data_7a3033d96d3a52278386096b05a2d463
#
_entry.id   7a3033d96d3a52278386096b05a2d463
#
_cell.length_a   1.000
_cell.length_b   1.000
_cell.length_c   1.000
_cell.angle_alpha   90.00
_cell.angle_beta   90.00
_cell.angle_gamma   90.00
#
_symmetry.space_group_name_H-M   'P 1'
#
loop_
_entity.id
_entity.type
_entity.pdbx_description
1 polymer ?
#
loop_
_entity_poly.entity_id
_entity_poly.type
_entity_poly.pdbx_seq_one_letter_code
_entity_poly.pdbx_strand_id
1 'polypeptide(L)' 'MESLEAALAVLRAAGEPLHWTVIQDRALRQGLIDPFVVTDVRAKLLAALRDGVREGVLEKTGTGTYSLADPTTGRPGEQS' A
#
# COMPACT_ATOMS: atom_id res chain seq x y z
N MET A 1 -9.88 9.84 0.02
CA MET A 1 -9.43 8.60 -0.61
C MET A 1 -9.28 7.54 0.45
N GLU A 2 -9.68 6.33 0.18
CA GLU A 2 -9.54 5.25 1.15
C GLU A 2 -8.08 4.89 1.34
N SER A 3 -7.76 4.30 2.49
CA SER A 3 -6.38 4.00 2.84
C SER A 3 -5.68 3.11 1.82
N LEU A 4 -6.35 2.09 1.31
CA LEU A 4 -5.74 1.23 0.31
C LEU A 4 -5.48 1.97 -0.99
N GLU A 5 -6.42 2.78 -1.44
CA GLU A 5 -6.23 3.56 -2.66
C GLU A 5 -5.09 4.55 -2.50
N ALA A 6 -4.99 5.17 -1.32
CA ALA A 6 -3.90 6.09 -1.04
C ALA A 6 -2.56 5.38 -1.08
N ALA A 7 -2.48 4.19 -0.48
CA ALA A 7 -1.26 3.41 -0.48
C ALA A 7 -0.86 3.01 -1.91
N LEU A 8 -1.83 2.59 -2.71
CA LEU A 8 -1.55 2.23 -4.10
C LEU A 8 -1.04 3.41 -4.89
N ALA A 9 -1.63 4.59 -4.68
CA ALA A 9 -1.18 5.79 -5.39
C ALA A 9 0.24 6.16 -5.02
N VAL A 10 0.57 6.08 -3.72
CA VAL A 10 1.94 6.38 -3.26
C VAL A 10 2.93 5.39 -3.86
N LEU A 11 2.60 4.11 -3.85
CA LEU A 11 3.50 3.09 -4.36
C LEU A 11 3.68 3.17 -5.87
N ARG A 12 2.61 3.52 -6.61
CA ARG A 12 2.74 3.72 -8.06
C ARG A 12 3.68 4.87 -8.37
N ALA A 13 3.56 5.96 -7.63
CA ALA A 13 4.43 7.11 -7.84
C ALA A 13 5.86 6.81 -7.47
N ALA A 14 6.08 6.00 -6.44
CA ALA A 14 7.43 5.67 -5.99
C ALA A 14 8.14 4.71 -6.94
N GLY A 15 7.41 3.75 -7.50
CA GLY A 15 7.99 2.74 -8.38
C GLY A 15 8.92 1.77 -7.68
N GLU A 16 8.86 1.67 -6.37
CA GLU A 16 9.73 0.80 -5.57
C GLU A 16 9.04 0.45 -4.27
N PRO A 17 9.50 -0.61 -3.58
CA PRO A 17 8.94 -0.95 -2.27
C PRO A 17 9.19 0.16 -1.27
N LEU A 18 8.22 0.38 -0.39
CA LEU A 18 8.33 1.38 0.66
C LEU A 18 7.89 0.79 1.99
N HIS A 19 8.56 1.24 3.06
CA HIS A 19 8.12 0.91 4.41
C HIS A 19 6.79 1.63 4.68
N TRP A 20 5.94 1.03 5.51
CA TRP A 20 4.61 1.59 5.76
C TRP A 20 4.67 3.01 6.33
N THR A 21 5.72 3.34 7.09
CA THR A 21 5.86 4.68 7.65
C THR A 21 6.07 5.72 6.54
N VAL A 22 6.78 5.34 5.50
CA VAL A 22 7.00 6.22 4.35
C VAL A 22 5.71 6.36 3.56
N ILE A 23 4.98 5.26 3.39
CA ILE A 23 3.70 5.30 2.69
C ILE A 23 2.74 6.24 3.42
N GLN A 24 2.67 6.11 4.74
CA GLN A 24 1.82 6.96 5.55
C GLN A 24 2.21 8.44 5.42
N ASP A 25 3.51 8.73 5.55
CA ASP A 25 4.01 10.08 5.47
C ASP A 25 3.67 10.72 4.13
N ARG A 26 3.94 10.00 3.05
CA ARG A 26 3.65 10.53 1.71
C ARG A 26 2.18 10.71 1.46
N ALA A 27 1.36 9.77 1.92
CA ALA A 27 -0.09 9.89 1.74
C ALA A 27 -0.64 11.11 2.48
N LEU A 28 -0.14 11.37 3.68
CA LEU A 28 -0.56 12.54 4.43
C LEU A 28 -0.09 13.83 3.79
N ARG A 29 1.15 13.87 3.34
CA ARG A 29 1.71 15.06 2.70
C ARG A 29 1.04 15.40 1.39
N GLN A 30 0.63 14.38 0.65
CA GLN A 30 -0.01 14.59 -0.64
C GLN A 30 -1.51 14.80 -0.52
N GLY A 31 -2.04 14.77 0.70
CA GLY A 31 -3.46 14.97 0.91
C GLY A 31 -4.32 13.79 0.49
N LEU A 32 -3.71 12.63 0.32
CA LEU A 32 -4.46 11.43 -0.07
C LEU A 32 -5.24 10.84 1.11
N ILE A 33 -4.73 11.08 2.32
CA ILE A 33 -5.43 10.72 3.54
C ILE A 33 -5.59 11.99 4.36
N ASP A 34 -6.83 12.28 4.79
CA ASP A 34 -7.11 13.45 5.59
C ASP A 34 -7.18 13.03 7.06
N PRO A 35 -6.20 13.45 7.89
CA PRO A 35 -6.17 13.04 9.29
C PRO A 35 -7.32 13.62 10.12
N PHE A 36 -8.01 14.62 9.60
CA PHE A 36 -9.16 15.19 10.29
C PHE A 36 -10.43 14.37 10.02
N VAL A 37 -10.43 13.57 8.98
CA VAL A 37 -11.56 12.71 8.62
C VAL A 37 -11.33 11.29 9.07
N VAL A 38 -10.11 10.78 8.88
CA VAL A 38 -9.75 9.41 9.20
C VAL A 38 -9.10 9.38 10.56
N THR A 39 -9.78 8.81 11.56
CA THR A 39 -9.17 8.64 12.88
C THR A 39 -8.27 7.41 12.82
N ASP A 40 -7.20 7.44 13.60
CA ASP A 40 -6.23 6.34 13.68
C ASP A 40 -5.72 5.94 12.29
N VAL A 41 -5.11 6.90 11.63
CA VAL A 41 -4.57 6.71 10.27
C VAL A 41 -3.65 5.50 10.19
N ARG A 42 -2.79 5.35 11.20
CA ARG A 42 -1.82 4.26 11.22
C ARG A 42 -2.51 2.89 11.20
N ALA A 43 -3.48 2.70 12.08
CA ALA A 43 -4.16 1.41 12.17
C ALA A 43 -4.93 1.10 10.88
N LYS A 44 -5.58 2.12 10.33
CA LYS A 44 -6.34 1.93 9.10
C LYS A 44 -5.43 1.65 7.91
N LEU A 45 -4.30 2.34 7.86
CA LEU A 45 -3.34 2.09 6.79
C LEU A 45 -2.76 0.67 6.89
N LEU A 46 -2.37 0.26 8.08
CA LEU A 46 -1.80 -1.07 8.24
C LEU A 46 -2.82 -2.16 7.89
N ALA A 47 -4.07 -1.96 8.28
CA ALA A 47 -5.14 -2.90 7.91
C ALA A 47 -5.32 -2.93 6.39
N ALA A 48 -5.29 -1.77 5.74
CA ALA A 48 -5.44 -1.68 4.30
C ALA A 48 -4.29 -2.38 3.58
N LEU A 49 -3.07 -2.21 4.07
CA LEU A 49 -1.91 -2.85 3.47
C LEU A 49 -2.01 -4.37 3.59
N ARG A 50 -2.43 -4.86 4.75
CA ARG A 50 -2.62 -6.28 4.96
C ARG A 50 -3.70 -6.84 4.04
N ASP A 51 -4.80 -6.11 3.90
CA ASP A 51 -5.87 -6.52 3.01
C ASP A 51 -5.42 -6.52 1.56
N GLY A 52 -4.62 -5.54 1.17
CA GLY A 52 -4.08 -5.48 -0.19
C GLY A 52 -3.20 -6.68 -0.51
N VAL A 53 -2.42 -7.14 0.46
CA VAL A 53 -1.61 -8.34 0.28
C VAL A 53 -2.50 -9.56 0.12
N ARG A 54 -3.53 -9.65 0.95
CA ARG A 54 -4.46 -10.77 0.89
C ARG A 54 -5.19 -10.81 -0.45
N GLU A 55 -5.53 -9.63 -0.99
CA GLU A 55 -6.24 -9.55 -2.26
C GLU A 55 -5.33 -9.67 -3.47
N GLY A 56 -4.04 -9.68 -3.26
CA GLY A 56 -3.09 -9.85 -4.35
C GLY A 56 -2.74 -8.58 -5.10
N VAL A 57 -3.11 -7.41 -4.58
CA VAL A 57 -2.76 -6.14 -5.22
C VAL A 57 -1.47 -5.56 -4.64
N LEU A 58 -1.03 -6.07 -3.50
CA LEU A 58 0.22 -5.66 -2.88
C LEU A 58 1.05 -6.88 -2.52
N GLU A 59 2.35 -6.68 -2.39
CA GLU A 59 3.28 -7.68 -1.90
C GLU A 59 4.00 -7.15 -0.68
N LYS A 60 4.22 -8.02 0.29
CA LYS A 60 5.03 -7.68 1.44
C LYS A 60 6.44 -8.18 1.15
N THR A 61 7.36 -7.26 0.92
CA THR A 61 8.72 -7.61 0.51
C THR A 61 9.71 -7.70 1.67
N GLY A 62 9.29 -7.27 2.84
CA GLY A 62 10.10 -7.34 4.05
C GLY A 62 9.26 -6.96 5.23
N THR A 63 9.85 -6.90 6.43
CA THR A 63 9.12 -6.51 7.63
C THR A 63 8.62 -5.08 7.49
N GLY A 64 7.31 -4.92 7.42
CA GLY A 64 6.70 -3.59 7.29
C GLY A 64 6.88 -2.93 5.94
N THR A 65 7.46 -3.63 4.96
CA THR A 65 7.74 -3.07 3.65
C THR A 65 6.81 -3.69 2.61
N TYR A 66 6.24 -2.83 1.77
CA TYR A 66 5.23 -3.23 0.80
C TYR A 66 5.53 -2.66 -0.57
N SER A 67 5.09 -3.37 -1.60
CA SER A 67 5.20 -2.89 -2.97
C SER A 67 3.96 -3.28 -3.73
N LEU A 68 3.81 -2.74 -4.94
CA LEU A 68 2.73 -3.16 -5.81
C LEU A 68 3.00 -4.58 -6.27
N ALA A 69 1.97 -5.41 -6.28
CA ALA A 69 2.08 -6.73 -6.87
C ALA A 69 2.12 -6.56 -8.38
N ASP A 70 2.98 -7.32 -9.04
CA ASP A 70 3.10 -7.24 -10.49
C ASP A 70 2.22 -8.33 -11.10
N PRO A 71 1.11 -7.95 -11.71
CA PRO A 71 0.19 -8.93 -12.28
C PRO A 71 0.77 -9.67 -13.48
N THR A 72 1.84 -9.15 -14.08
CA THR A 72 2.41 -9.80 -15.25
C THR A 72 3.44 -10.85 -14.91
N THR A 73 4.07 -10.74 -13.75
CA THR A 73 5.13 -11.68 -13.38
C THR A 73 4.83 -12.42 -12.10
N GLY A 74 3.85 -11.98 -11.38
CA GLY A 74 3.73 -12.35 -10.01
C GLY A 74 3.12 -13.69 -9.70
N ARG A 75 2.48 -14.32 -10.65
CA ARG A 75 1.73 -15.50 -10.30
C ARG A 75 2.11 -16.70 -11.10
N PRO A 76 2.99 -17.51 -10.53
CA PRO A 76 3.44 -18.74 -11.21
C PRO A 76 2.28 -19.63 -11.66
N GLY A 77 1.24 -19.67 -10.87
CA GLY A 77 0.10 -20.49 -11.20
C GLY A 77 -0.61 -20.06 -12.46
N GLU A 78 -0.60 -18.77 -12.73
CA GLU A 78 -1.21 -18.25 -13.92
C GLU A 78 -0.39 -18.51 -15.15
N GLN A 79 0.89 -18.58 -14.97
CA GLN A 79 1.79 -18.74 -16.08
C GLN A 79 1.94 -20.18 -16.54
N SER A 80 1.47 -21.05 -15.75
CA SER A 80 1.57 -22.46 -16.11
C SER A 80 0.46 -22.89 -17.01
#